data_02006536fc982e887d04541cbfe8659c
#
_entry.id   02006536fc982e887d04541cbfe8659c
#
_cell.length_a   1.000
_cell.length_b   1.000
_cell.length_c   1.000
_cell.angle_alpha   90.00
_cell.angle_beta   90.00
_cell.angle_gamma   90.00
#
_symmetry.space_group_name_H-M   'P 1'
#
loop_
_entity.id
_entity.type
_entity.pdbx_description
1 polymer ?
#
loop_
_entity_poly.entity_id
_entity_poly.type
_entity_poly.pdbx_seq_one_letter_code
_entity_poly.pdbx_strand_id
1 'polypeptide(L)'
;MDRHELAWAAGFFDGEGWAAKQKPRGVQARINQADPNGVPSALLRFQAALNGLGRIGGPTCEPERKEMYRWIVSSRGDVELLLELLRPWLGPIKLLQLARATGRAVSPAAATRGDDEWRAWAAGLFDGEGCSALLSHRTHAGYMSGELSVTQSSLVGSPEVLRRFAVVVGGGYISGPYPQRNATMDVYRWKVAALSDVERVIAELWPWLGEVKRAQAQRMLDVLCAQAALPRGNPAWGNRKTHCVNGHEYATARIRPYVGRGVGEQRRDSKQCLVCLRDYARKQREKKKSAADDDRRSLSERAGVYLLK
;
A
#
# COMPACT_ATOMS: atom_id res chain seq x y z
N MET A 1 30.90 -2.20 12.07
CA MET A 1 29.54 -1.92 11.55
C MET A 1 28.57 -2.94 12.08
N ASP A 2 27.42 -2.49 12.54
CA ASP A 2 26.33 -3.36 12.99
C ASP A 2 25.68 -4.04 11.77
N ARG A 3 25.56 -5.37 11.79
CA ARG A 3 24.98 -6.16 10.71
C ARG A 3 23.48 -5.93 10.55
N HIS A 4 22.75 -5.66 11.66
CA HIS A 4 21.32 -5.35 11.60
C HIS A 4 21.07 -3.99 10.95
N GLU A 5 21.90 -2.99 11.24
CA GLU A 5 21.81 -1.67 10.60
C GLU A 5 22.17 -1.75 9.11
N LEU A 6 23.14 -2.58 8.72
CA LEU A 6 23.43 -2.83 7.28
C LEU A 6 22.29 -3.57 6.59
N ALA A 7 21.66 -4.55 7.25
CA ALA A 7 20.49 -5.24 6.73
C ALA A 7 19.31 -4.27 6.54
N TRP A 8 19.04 -3.43 7.57
CA TRP A 8 18.04 -2.36 7.46
C TRP A 8 18.34 -1.42 6.29
N ALA A 9 19.57 -0.97 6.15
CA ALA A 9 19.98 -0.10 5.05
C ALA A 9 19.79 -0.76 3.68
N ALA A 10 20.05 -2.06 3.55
CA ALA A 10 19.80 -2.81 2.31
C ALA A 10 18.31 -2.87 1.98
N GLY A 11 17.43 -3.11 2.96
CA GLY A 11 15.98 -3.08 2.78
C GLY A 11 15.46 -1.70 2.37
N PHE A 12 15.96 -0.65 3.02
CA PHE A 12 15.63 0.73 2.68
C PHE A 12 16.09 1.10 1.27
N PHE A 13 17.28 0.65 0.86
CA PHE A 13 17.78 0.82 -0.50
C PHE A 13 17.01 -0.01 -1.52
N ASP A 14 16.53 -1.21 -1.17
CA ASP A 14 15.66 -2.01 -2.03
C ASP A 14 14.34 -1.28 -2.35
N GLY A 15 13.80 -0.51 -1.40
CA GLY A 15 12.65 0.37 -1.61
C GLY A 15 13.03 1.60 -2.45
N GLU A 16 13.78 2.48 -1.87
CA GLU A 16 13.99 3.87 -2.30
C GLU A 16 15.25 4.10 -3.14
N GLY A 17 16.19 3.15 -3.13
CA GLY A 17 17.49 3.31 -3.77
C GLY A 17 17.43 3.30 -5.29
N TRP A 18 18.33 4.04 -5.89
CA TRP A 18 18.57 4.03 -7.32
C TRP A 18 20.06 4.09 -7.62
N ALA A 19 20.51 3.33 -8.63
CA ALA A 19 21.90 3.36 -9.08
C ALA A 19 22.00 3.22 -10.60
N ALA A 20 22.86 4.01 -11.23
CA ALA A 20 23.14 3.95 -12.67
C ALA A 20 24.49 4.54 -13.04
N LYS A 21 24.94 4.21 -14.26
CA LYS A 21 26.02 4.95 -14.94
C LYS A 21 25.52 6.34 -15.32
N GLN A 22 26.37 7.34 -15.08
CA GLN A 22 26.15 8.72 -15.52
C GLN A 22 27.05 9.02 -16.73
N LYS A 23 26.49 9.62 -17.76
CA LYS A 23 27.28 10.07 -18.92
C LYS A 23 28.06 11.33 -18.54
N PRO A 24 29.32 11.53 -19.07
CA PRO A 24 30.00 10.62 -20.00
C PRO A 24 30.77 9.47 -19.32
N ARG A 25 31.20 9.54 -18.07
CA ARG A 25 32.02 8.52 -17.38
C ARG A 25 31.78 8.33 -15.91
N GLY A 26 30.66 8.85 -15.37
CA GLY A 26 30.36 8.78 -13.95
C GLY A 26 29.53 7.56 -13.56
N VAL A 27 29.43 7.34 -12.27
CA VAL A 27 28.48 6.43 -11.62
C VAL A 27 27.79 7.16 -10.48
N GLN A 28 26.57 6.76 -10.16
CA GLN A 28 25.85 7.38 -9.06
C GLN A 28 24.93 6.35 -8.40
N ALA A 29 24.84 6.40 -7.06
CA ALA A 29 23.74 5.82 -6.32
C ALA A 29 23.13 6.90 -5.43
N ARG A 30 21.79 6.84 -5.25
CA ARG A 30 21.06 7.87 -4.50
C ARG A 30 19.78 7.32 -3.90
N ILE A 31 19.30 8.02 -2.87
CA ILE A 31 17.98 7.91 -2.28
C ILE A 31 17.39 9.33 -2.18
N ASN A 32 16.14 9.50 -2.57
CA ASN A 32 15.41 10.77 -2.41
C ASN A 32 14.29 10.56 -1.40
N GLN A 33 14.16 11.50 -0.45
CA GLN A 33 13.07 11.49 0.53
C GLN A 33 12.57 12.90 0.77
N ALA A 34 11.26 13.04 0.92
CA ALA A 34 10.63 14.32 1.22
C ALA A 34 10.25 14.39 2.70
N ASP A 35 10.63 15.49 3.38
CA ASP A 35 10.17 15.78 4.73
C ASP A 35 10.03 17.30 4.90
N PRO A 36 8.87 17.82 5.38
CA PRO A 36 8.67 19.24 5.60
C PRO A 36 9.38 19.75 6.89
N ASN A 37 9.90 18.86 7.72
CA ASN A 37 10.47 19.22 9.03
C ASN A 37 12.01 19.22 9.04
N GLY A 38 12.64 19.05 7.89
CA GLY A 38 14.11 19.02 7.77
C GLY A 38 14.60 17.69 7.20
N VAL A 39 15.88 17.38 7.42
CA VAL A 39 16.49 16.16 6.88
C VAL A 39 15.77 14.92 7.43
N PRO A 40 15.22 14.03 6.57
CA PRO A 40 14.54 12.82 7.00
C PRO A 40 15.43 11.94 7.88
N SER A 41 14.91 11.52 9.05
CA SER A 41 15.65 10.64 9.99
C SER A 41 16.10 9.34 9.35
N ALA A 42 15.32 8.81 8.38
CA ALA A 42 15.69 7.62 7.61
C ALA A 42 16.95 7.82 6.76
N LEU A 43 17.18 9.01 6.16
CA LEU A 43 18.40 9.29 5.42
C LEU A 43 19.61 9.42 6.36
N LEU A 44 19.43 10.04 7.54
CA LEU A 44 20.48 10.13 8.54
C LEU A 44 20.87 8.73 9.07
N ARG A 45 19.90 7.89 9.39
CA ARG A 45 20.13 6.50 9.79
C ARG A 45 20.83 5.71 8.70
N PHE A 46 20.40 5.86 7.44
CA PHE A 46 21.01 5.18 6.30
C PHE A 46 22.49 5.55 6.16
N GLN A 47 22.81 6.83 6.23
CA GLN A 47 24.21 7.29 6.18
C GLN A 47 25.02 6.78 7.37
N ALA A 48 24.46 6.80 8.58
CA ALA A 48 25.12 6.28 9.79
C ALA A 48 25.37 4.76 9.69
N ALA A 49 24.43 3.97 9.22
CA ALA A 49 24.55 2.53 8.98
C ALA A 49 25.74 2.20 8.05
N LEU A 50 25.99 3.08 7.08
CA LEU A 50 27.10 2.99 6.13
C LEU A 50 28.40 3.67 6.63
N ASN A 51 28.49 3.94 7.94
CA ASN A 51 29.64 4.62 8.56
C ASN A 51 29.98 5.98 7.92
N GLY A 52 28.94 6.76 7.57
CA GLY A 52 29.09 8.10 7.00
C GLY A 52 29.33 8.12 5.48
N LEU A 53 29.24 7.00 4.79
CA LEU A 53 29.40 6.95 3.33
C LEU A 53 28.36 7.83 2.64
N GLY A 54 28.81 8.61 1.66
CA GLY A 54 27.97 9.51 0.88
C GLY A 54 27.69 10.84 1.58
N ARG A 55 26.89 11.67 0.93
CA ARG A 55 26.48 12.98 1.44
C ARG A 55 24.98 13.14 1.34
N ILE A 56 24.39 13.85 2.31
CA ILE A 56 23.01 14.29 2.26
C ILE A 56 22.99 15.75 1.82
N GLY A 57 22.18 16.05 0.82
CA GLY A 57 21.98 17.42 0.30
C GLY A 57 20.50 17.74 0.19
N GLY A 58 20.19 19.03 0.18
CA GLY A 58 18.84 19.57 0.17
C GLY A 58 18.69 20.64 1.23
N PRO A 59 17.47 21.20 1.42
CA PRO A 59 16.29 20.85 0.62
C PRO A 59 16.37 21.40 -0.82
N THR A 60 15.82 20.65 -1.77
CA THR A 60 15.45 21.17 -3.08
C THR A 60 13.95 21.41 -3.06
N CYS A 61 13.57 22.67 -3.26
CA CYS A 61 12.16 23.08 -3.25
C CYS A 61 11.69 23.30 -4.69
N GLU A 62 10.67 22.59 -5.11
CA GLU A 62 9.88 22.96 -6.29
C GLU A 62 8.57 23.62 -5.80
N PRO A 63 8.03 24.62 -6.52
CA PRO A 63 6.75 25.22 -6.15
C PRO A 63 5.68 24.13 -5.94
N GLU A 64 4.93 24.22 -4.86
CA GLU A 64 3.84 23.30 -4.47
C GLU A 64 4.26 21.85 -4.11
N ARG A 65 5.56 21.55 -4.05
CA ARG A 65 6.07 20.24 -3.62
C ARG A 65 6.71 20.32 -2.24
N LYS A 66 6.71 19.16 -1.55
CA LYS A 66 7.42 19.00 -0.28
C LYS A 66 8.92 19.16 -0.49
N GLU A 67 9.60 19.69 0.51
CA GLU A 67 11.06 19.77 0.55
C GLU A 67 11.67 18.39 0.34
N MET A 68 12.58 18.27 -0.65
CA MET A 68 13.20 17.01 -1.04
C MET A 68 14.67 17.00 -0.62
N TYR A 69 15.03 15.97 0.11
CA TYR A 69 16.41 15.68 0.49
C TYR A 69 16.93 14.48 -0.27
N ARG A 70 18.25 14.46 -0.49
CA ARG A 70 18.92 13.40 -1.26
C ARG A 70 20.17 12.94 -0.57
N TRP A 71 20.24 11.64 -0.28
CA TRP A 71 21.50 10.97 -0.03
C TRP A 71 22.12 10.54 -1.36
N ILE A 72 23.45 10.72 -1.53
CA ILE A 72 24.13 10.47 -2.81
C ILE A 72 25.59 10.06 -2.62
N VAL A 73 26.05 9.09 -3.46
CA VAL A 73 27.43 8.77 -3.76
C VAL A 73 27.67 8.86 -5.26
N SER A 74 28.83 9.41 -5.68
CA SER A 74 29.14 9.69 -7.10
C SER A 74 30.49 9.16 -7.53
N SER A 75 31.36 8.71 -6.62
CA SER A 75 32.61 8.07 -7.01
C SER A 75 32.38 6.58 -7.28
N ARG A 76 33.15 6.01 -8.17
CA ARG A 76 33.09 4.58 -8.47
C ARG A 76 33.44 3.74 -7.24
N GLY A 77 34.48 4.13 -6.50
CA GLY A 77 34.89 3.44 -5.28
C GLY A 77 33.80 3.42 -4.21
N ASP A 78 33.09 4.55 -4.01
CA ASP A 78 32.01 4.63 -3.03
C ASP A 78 30.81 3.79 -3.44
N VAL A 79 30.45 3.72 -4.74
CA VAL A 79 29.37 2.86 -5.23
C VAL A 79 29.75 1.38 -5.14
N GLU A 80 31.02 1.03 -5.35
CA GLU A 80 31.54 -0.32 -5.14
C GLU A 80 31.53 -0.69 -3.66
N LEU A 81 31.91 0.22 -2.77
CA LEU A 81 31.83 0.02 -1.32
C LEU A 81 30.38 -0.15 -0.86
N LEU A 82 29.46 0.69 -1.35
CA LEU A 82 28.02 0.52 -1.10
C LEU A 82 27.53 -0.86 -1.52
N LEU A 83 27.89 -1.31 -2.71
CA LEU A 83 27.56 -2.64 -3.20
C LEU A 83 28.06 -3.74 -2.25
N GLU A 84 29.33 -3.71 -1.84
CA GLU A 84 29.91 -4.72 -0.95
C GLU A 84 29.24 -4.73 0.43
N LEU A 85 28.93 -3.57 0.99
CA LEU A 85 28.28 -3.44 2.29
C LEU A 85 26.85 -3.99 2.28
N LEU A 86 26.06 -3.69 1.25
CA LEU A 86 24.65 -4.05 1.18
C LEU A 86 24.37 -5.39 0.50
N ARG A 87 25.31 -5.89 -0.33
CA ARG A 87 25.17 -7.11 -1.15
C ARG A 87 24.58 -8.32 -0.40
N PRO A 88 24.91 -8.57 0.89
CA PRO A 88 24.35 -9.73 1.59
C PRO A 88 22.82 -9.79 1.61
N TRP A 89 22.15 -8.66 1.63
CA TRP A 89 20.68 -8.58 1.82
C TRP A 89 19.94 -8.00 0.61
N LEU A 90 20.60 -7.33 -0.34
CA LEU A 90 19.96 -6.71 -1.49
C LEU A 90 19.09 -7.68 -2.29
N GLY A 91 17.95 -7.17 -2.74
CA GLY A 91 17.12 -7.81 -3.74
C GLY A 91 17.79 -7.80 -5.13
N PRO A 92 17.37 -8.69 -6.02
CA PRO A 92 18.06 -8.92 -7.29
C PRO A 92 18.08 -7.68 -8.18
N ILE A 93 17.04 -6.84 -8.14
CA ILE A 93 16.94 -5.63 -8.97
C ILE A 93 18.02 -4.61 -8.58
N LYS A 94 18.13 -4.28 -7.28
CA LYS A 94 19.10 -3.29 -6.80
C LYS A 94 20.53 -3.83 -6.88
N LEU A 95 20.70 -5.12 -6.63
CA LEU A 95 21.97 -5.80 -6.84
C LEU A 95 22.45 -5.64 -8.30
N LEU A 96 21.58 -5.91 -9.28
CA LEU A 96 21.89 -5.72 -10.70
C LEU A 96 22.10 -4.26 -11.09
N GLN A 97 21.35 -3.32 -10.51
CA GLN A 97 21.55 -1.88 -10.76
C GLN A 97 22.96 -1.43 -10.32
N LEU A 98 23.37 -1.77 -9.10
CA LEU A 98 24.70 -1.46 -8.59
C LEU A 98 25.81 -2.15 -9.38
N ALA A 99 25.63 -3.43 -9.72
CA ALA A 99 26.54 -4.19 -10.53
C ALA A 99 26.77 -3.57 -11.92
N ARG A 100 25.69 -3.20 -12.60
CA ARG A 100 25.74 -2.53 -13.91
C ARG A 100 26.37 -1.13 -13.81
N ALA A 101 26.06 -0.39 -12.74
CA ALA A 101 26.65 0.93 -12.52
C ALA A 101 28.16 0.84 -12.38
N THR A 102 28.67 -0.11 -11.60
CA THR A 102 30.10 -0.32 -11.34
C THR A 102 30.81 -1.12 -12.44
N GLY A 103 30.06 -1.86 -13.27
CA GLY A 103 30.64 -2.79 -14.27
C GLY A 103 31.18 -4.07 -13.63
N ARG A 104 30.79 -4.42 -12.40
CA ARG A 104 31.19 -5.65 -11.71
C ARG A 104 30.23 -6.79 -12.03
N ALA A 105 30.76 -7.98 -12.21
CA ALA A 105 29.96 -9.20 -12.14
C ALA A 105 29.66 -9.51 -10.66
N VAL A 106 28.39 -9.72 -10.32
CA VAL A 106 27.97 -10.06 -8.95
C VAL A 106 27.07 -11.30 -8.97
N SER A 107 27.32 -12.17 -8.01
CA SER A 107 26.39 -13.24 -7.64
C SER A 107 25.79 -12.91 -6.28
N PRO A 108 24.57 -13.38 -5.98
CA PRO A 108 24.02 -13.28 -4.63
C PRO A 108 25.02 -13.82 -3.60
N ALA A 109 25.15 -13.13 -2.46
CA ALA A 109 26.07 -13.58 -1.43
C ALA A 109 25.62 -14.94 -0.87
N ALA A 110 26.55 -15.88 -0.76
CA ALA A 110 26.28 -17.19 -0.15
C ALA A 110 26.29 -17.16 1.39
N ALA A 111 26.43 -15.99 2.02
CA ALA A 111 26.53 -15.86 3.46
C ALA A 111 25.23 -16.30 4.18
N THR A 112 25.38 -17.08 5.23
CA THR A 112 24.28 -17.41 6.17
C THR A 112 23.87 -16.12 6.89
N ARG A 113 22.58 -15.83 6.91
CA ARG A 113 22.00 -14.63 7.52
C ARG A 113 21.05 -15.06 8.62
N GLY A 114 21.12 -14.39 9.76
CA GLY A 114 20.21 -14.65 10.88
C GLY A 114 18.79 -14.12 10.58
N ASP A 115 17.81 -14.68 11.27
CA ASP A 115 16.40 -14.24 11.14
C ASP A 115 16.24 -12.77 11.49
N ASP A 116 16.96 -12.28 12.51
CA ASP A 116 16.93 -10.88 12.92
C ASP A 116 17.50 -9.93 11.86
N GLU A 117 18.52 -10.35 11.10
CA GLU A 117 19.01 -9.58 9.97
C GLU A 117 17.95 -9.45 8.87
N TRP A 118 17.19 -10.52 8.62
CA TRP A 118 16.08 -10.47 7.67
C TRP A 118 14.92 -9.61 8.15
N ARG A 119 14.61 -9.62 9.46
CA ARG A 119 13.62 -8.73 10.07
C ARG A 119 14.07 -7.27 9.99
N ALA A 120 15.35 -6.99 10.22
CA ALA A 120 15.92 -5.67 10.04
C ALA A 120 15.82 -5.20 8.57
N TRP A 121 16.15 -6.07 7.61
CA TRP A 121 15.95 -5.80 6.18
C TRP A 121 14.48 -5.48 5.85
N ALA A 122 13.55 -6.27 6.36
CA ALA A 122 12.12 -6.04 6.13
C ALA A 122 11.65 -4.73 6.75
N ALA A 123 12.15 -4.35 7.94
CA ALA A 123 11.88 -3.05 8.55
C ALA A 123 12.40 -1.90 7.69
N GLY A 124 13.61 -2.02 7.11
CA GLY A 124 14.16 -1.04 6.19
C GLY A 124 13.31 -0.86 4.92
N LEU A 125 12.87 -1.97 4.31
CA LEU A 125 11.94 -1.92 3.17
C LEU A 125 10.61 -1.27 3.56
N PHE A 126 10.10 -1.56 4.75
CA PHE A 126 8.86 -0.94 5.26
C PHE A 126 9.06 0.55 5.60
N ASP A 127 10.21 0.96 6.08
CA ASP A 127 10.53 2.38 6.31
C ASP A 127 10.53 3.19 5.01
N GLY A 128 10.97 2.59 3.89
CA GLY A 128 10.89 3.20 2.56
C GLY A 128 9.47 3.17 1.98
N GLU A 129 8.95 2.01 1.73
CA GLU A 129 7.75 1.76 0.90
C GLU A 129 6.50 1.34 1.69
N GLY A 130 6.64 1.14 3.00
CA GLY A 130 5.55 0.68 3.85
C GLY A 130 4.53 1.77 4.13
N CYS A 131 3.28 1.35 4.26
CA CYS A 131 2.16 2.20 4.65
C CYS A 131 1.37 1.55 5.78
N SER A 132 1.09 2.33 6.83
CA SER A 132 0.15 1.98 7.90
C SER A 132 -1.09 2.88 7.75
N ALA A 133 -2.18 2.34 7.24
CA ALA A 133 -3.37 3.10 6.91
C ALA A 133 -4.57 2.72 7.77
N LEU A 134 -5.30 3.74 8.26
CA LEU A 134 -6.64 3.60 8.79
C LEU A 134 -7.66 3.89 7.69
N LEU A 135 -8.51 2.92 7.41
CA LEU A 135 -9.51 2.99 6.35
C LEU A 135 -10.90 3.12 6.97
N SER A 136 -11.62 4.19 6.62
CA SER A 136 -13.00 4.38 7.05
C SER A 136 -13.96 3.60 6.14
N HIS A 137 -14.95 2.93 6.73
CA HIS A 137 -15.96 2.21 5.98
C HIS A 137 -17.20 3.07 5.75
N ARG A 138 -17.56 3.30 4.48
CA ARG A 138 -18.75 4.09 4.10
C ARG A 138 -20.06 3.50 4.66
N THR A 139 -20.10 2.17 4.82
CA THR A 139 -21.30 1.44 5.29
C THR A 139 -21.40 1.33 6.82
N HIS A 140 -20.32 1.65 7.54
CA HIS A 140 -20.21 1.53 8.99
C HIS A 140 -19.57 2.80 9.54
N ALA A 141 -20.34 3.88 9.63
CA ALA A 141 -19.87 5.17 10.17
C ALA A 141 -19.22 4.96 11.55
N GLY A 142 -17.99 5.44 11.69
CA GLY A 142 -17.20 5.30 12.91
C GLY A 142 -16.39 4.00 13.04
N TYR A 143 -16.49 3.07 12.07
CA TYR A 143 -15.61 1.89 12.04
C TYR A 143 -14.39 2.15 11.17
N MET A 144 -13.21 1.88 11.73
CA MET A 144 -11.95 1.94 11.02
C MET A 144 -11.39 0.54 10.87
N SER A 145 -10.85 0.20 9.71
CA SER A 145 -9.98 -0.96 9.55
C SER A 145 -8.53 -0.52 9.36
N GLY A 146 -7.60 -1.30 9.86
CA GLY A 146 -6.17 -1.07 9.61
C GLY A 146 -5.70 -1.89 8.43
N GLU A 147 -4.78 -1.33 7.65
CA GLU A 147 -4.05 -2.06 6.60
C GLU A 147 -2.57 -1.71 6.69
N LEU A 148 -1.71 -2.73 6.77
CA LEU A 148 -0.30 -2.57 6.46
C LEU A 148 -0.09 -2.99 5.01
N SER A 149 0.67 -2.21 4.27
CA SER A 149 1.00 -2.54 2.88
C SER A 149 2.41 -2.11 2.50
N VAL A 150 3.01 -2.84 1.55
CA VAL A 150 4.26 -2.48 0.86
C VAL A 150 4.00 -2.57 -0.62
N THR A 151 4.38 -1.54 -1.37
CA THR A 151 4.10 -1.45 -2.81
C THR A 151 5.40 -1.47 -3.59
N GLN A 152 5.45 -2.25 -4.67
CA GLN A 152 6.61 -2.31 -5.57
C GLN A 152 6.16 -2.53 -7.02
N SER A 153 6.91 -1.96 -7.96
CA SER A 153 6.65 -2.13 -9.40
C SER A 153 7.56 -3.20 -10.02
N SER A 154 7.05 -3.92 -11.01
CA SER A 154 7.82 -4.93 -11.73
C SER A 154 7.39 -5.04 -13.19
N LEU A 155 8.35 -5.38 -14.07
CA LEU A 155 8.10 -5.71 -15.48
C LEU A 155 7.63 -7.16 -15.66
N VAL A 156 8.01 -8.05 -14.74
CA VAL A 156 7.78 -9.49 -14.88
C VAL A 156 7.26 -10.07 -13.57
N GLY A 157 5.94 -10.18 -13.45
CA GLY A 157 5.29 -10.81 -12.32
C GLY A 157 5.58 -10.16 -10.97
N SER A 158 5.18 -10.79 -9.89
CA SER A 158 5.33 -10.28 -8.52
C SER A 158 6.81 -10.08 -8.16
N PRO A 159 7.19 -8.88 -7.66
CA PRO A 159 8.57 -8.58 -7.25
C PRO A 159 9.09 -9.57 -6.20
N GLU A 160 10.34 -10.01 -6.37
CA GLU A 160 10.97 -10.93 -5.41
C GLU A 160 11.08 -10.32 -4.01
N VAL A 161 11.36 -9.02 -3.91
CA VAL A 161 11.41 -8.31 -2.62
C VAL A 161 10.10 -8.37 -1.84
N LEU A 162 8.94 -8.34 -2.52
CA LEU A 162 7.63 -8.51 -1.84
C LEU A 162 7.42 -9.96 -1.37
N ARG A 163 7.85 -10.95 -2.15
CA ARG A 163 7.77 -12.36 -1.75
C ARG A 163 8.65 -12.64 -0.56
N ARG A 164 9.89 -12.14 -0.58
CA ARG A 164 10.82 -12.23 0.54
C ARG A 164 10.26 -11.54 1.78
N PHE A 165 9.71 -10.33 1.63
CA PHE A 165 9.07 -9.61 2.72
C PHE A 165 7.94 -10.43 3.35
N ALA A 166 7.03 -10.99 2.55
CA ALA A 166 5.95 -11.84 3.04
C ALA A 166 6.43 -13.06 3.84
N VAL A 167 7.53 -13.69 3.40
CA VAL A 167 8.16 -14.81 4.13
C VAL A 167 8.72 -14.35 5.46
N VAL A 168 9.47 -13.24 5.47
CA VAL A 168 10.13 -12.71 6.68
C VAL A 168 9.12 -12.30 7.75
N VAL A 169 8.04 -11.61 7.35
CA VAL A 169 7.00 -11.20 8.30
C VAL A 169 5.95 -12.28 8.59
N GLY A 170 6.12 -13.48 8.05
CA GLY A 170 5.29 -14.65 8.34
C GLY A 170 3.87 -14.57 7.82
N GLY A 171 3.61 -13.92 6.65
CA GLY A 171 2.29 -13.92 6.05
C GLY A 171 1.94 -12.69 5.23
N GLY A 172 0.64 -12.45 5.06
CA GLY A 172 0.10 -11.45 4.16
C GLY A 172 -0.12 -12.00 2.75
N TYR A 173 -0.71 -11.20 1.89
CA TYR A 173 -0.92 -11.59 0.50
C TYR A 173 -0.45 -10.50 -0.46
N ILE A 174 0.04 -10.93 -1.63
CA ILE A 174 0.48 -10.03 -2.69
C ILE A 174 -0.62 -9.98 -3.73
N SER A 175 -1.09 -8.77 -4.03
CA SER A 175 -2.09 -8.48 -5.05
C SER A 175 -1.47 -7.69 -6.21
N GLY A 176 -2.07 -7.79 -7.38
CA GLY A 176 -1.59 -7.22 -8.65
C GLY A 176 -1.59 -8.30 -9.74
N PRO A 177 -1.19 -7.98 -10.98
CA PRO A 177 -0.70 -6.67 -11.41
C PRO A 177 -1.77 -5.58 -11.45
N TYR A 178 -1.40 -4.36 -11.05
CA TYR A 178 -2.22 -3.17 -11.24
C TYR A 178 -1.58 -2.29 -12.31
N PRO A 179 -2.15 -2.22 -13.53
CA PRO A 179 -1.59 -1.40 -14.60
C PRO A 179 -1.68 0.08 -14.25
N GLN A 180 -0.61 0.81 -14.51
CA GLN A 180 -0.56 2.26 -14.33
C GLN A 180 -0.62 2.97 -15.67
N ARG A 181 -1.49 3.97 -15.78
CA ARG A 181 -1.87 4.63 -17.04
C ARG A 181 -0.70 5.19 -17.87
N ASN A 182 0.43 5.53 -17.25
CA ASN A 182 1.61 6.12 -17.89
C ASN A 182 2.93 5.45 -17.47
N ALA A 183 2.89 4.23 -16.94
CA ALA A 183 4.09 3.51 -16.54
C ALA A 183 4.25 2.21 -17.34
N THR A 184 5.50 1.85 -17.59
CA THR A 184 5.86 0.61 -18.29
C THR A 184 5.87 -0.62 -17.36
N MET A 185 5.73 -0.40 -16.05
CA MET A 185 5.78 -1.45 -15.03
C MET A 185 4.44 -1.54 -14.31
N ASP A 186 4.00 -2.78 -14.06
CA ASP A 186 2.84 -3.05 -13.23
C ASP A 186 3.18 -2.91 -11.74
N VAL A 187 2.21 -2.47 -10.96
CA VAL A 187 2.32 -2.33 -9.51
C VAL A 187 1.80 -3.58 -8.82
N TYR A 188 2.54 -4.03 -7.83
CA TYR A 188 2.16 -5.11 -6.92
C TYR A 188 2.15 -4.57 -5.49
N ARG A 189 1.23 -5.09 -4.68
CA ARG A 189 1.08 -4.69 -3.28
C ARG A 189 0.99 -5.92 -2.39
N TRP A 190 1.92 -6.03 -1.45
CA TRP A 190 1.76 -6.89 -0.29
C TRP A 190 0.89 -6.19 0.76
N LYS A 191 0.01 -6.93 1.46
CA LYS A 191 -0.81 -6.37 2.53
C LYS A 191 -1.33 -7.38 3.55
N VAL A 192 -1.64 -6.87 4.75
CA VAL A 192 -2.42 -7.52 5.82
C VAL A 192 -3.43 -6.51 6.38
N ALA A 193 -4.58 -7.02 6.85
CA ALA A 193 -5.67 -6.19 7.38
C ALA A 193 -6.36 -6.79 8.63
N ALA A 194 -6.20 -8.08 8.92
CA ALA A 194 -6.69 -8.65 10.17
C ALA A 194 -5.89 -8.10 11.35
N LEU A 195 -6.55 -7.66 12.45
CA LEU A 195 -5.87 -7.04 13.59
C LEU A 195 -4.72 -7.90 14.12
N SER A 196 -4.96 -9.21 14.31
CA SER A 196 -3.93 -10.14 14.79
C SER A 196 -2.71 -10.22 13.86
N ASP A 197 -2.90 -10.13 12.53
CA ASP A 197 -1.81 -10.13 11.57
C ASP A 197 -1.07 -8.78 11.59
N VAL A 198 -1.81 -7.68 11.72
CA VAL A 198 -1.24 -6.33 11.85
C VAL A 198 -0.37 -6.23 13.10
N GLU A 199 -0.88 -6.67 14.26
CA GLU A 199 -0.14 -6.71 15.52
C GLU A 199 1.13 -7.55 15.42
N ARG A 200 1.01 -8.75 14.85
CA ARG A 200 2.15 -9.67 14.67
C ARG A 200 3.23 -9.06 13.76
N VAL A 201 2.85 -8.53 12.60
CA VAL A 201 3.82 -7.94 11.67
C VAL A 201 4.50 -6.70 12.28
N ILE A 202 3.75 -5.85 12.98
CA ILE A 202 4.34 -4.71 13.67
C ILE A 202 5.30 -5.19 14.75
N ALA A 203 4.95 -6.20 15.56
CA ALA A 203 5.83 -6.74 16.60
C ALA A 203 7.13 -7.30 16.02
N GLU A 204 7.07 -8.05 14.90
CA GLU A 204 8.25 -8.58 14.20
C GLU A 204 9.19 -7.48 13.69
N LEU A 205 8.65 -6.37 13.21
CA LEU A 205 9.44 -5.27 12.64
C LEU A 205 9.88 -4.24 13.70
N TRP A 206 9.17 -4.14 14.80
CA TRP A 206 9.29 -3.06 15.80
C TRP A 206 10.71 -2.72 16.24
N PRO A 207 11.58 -3.70 16.55
CA PRO A 207 12.95 -3.40 17.03
C PRO A 207 13.77 -2.56 16.03
N TRP A 208 13.48 -2.69 14.74
CA TRP A 208 14.27 -2.08 13.66
C TRP A 208 13.53 -0.98 12.89
N LEU A 209 12.23 -0.77 13.12
CA LEU A 209 11.48 0.32 12.46
C LEU A 209 12.02 1.70 12.83
N GLY A 210 12.01 2.61 11.86
CA GLY A 210 12.29 4.03 12.09
C GLY A 210 11.16 4.72 12.87
N GLU A 211 11.48 5.84 13.50
CA GLU A 211 10.56 6.59 14.37
C GLU A 211 9.23 6.96 13.69
N VAL A 212 9.30 7.40 12.44
CA VAL A 212 8.11 7.81 11.67
C VAL A 212 7.15 6.63 11.50
N LYS A 213 7.66 5.46 11.13
CA LYS A 213 6.83 4.26 10.92
C LYS A 213 6.34 3.68 12.24
N ARG A 214 7.16 3.71 13.30
CA ARG A 214 6.71 3.36 14.66
C ARG A 214 5.54 4.22 15.10
N ALA A 215 5.66 5.56 14.94
CA ALA A 215 4.58 6.47 15.32
C ALA A 215 3.30 6.26 14.48
N GLN A 216 3.42 5.95 13.18
CA GLN A 216 2.29 5.62 12.32
C GLN A 216 1.62 4.31 12.73
N ALA A 217 2.41 3.26 12.98
CA ALA A 217 1.93 1.96 13.42
C ALA A 217 1.24 2.04 14.79
N GLN A 218 1.84 2.75 15.75
CA GLN A 218 1.25 2.93 17.09
C GLN A 218 -0.10 3.63 17.02
N ARG A 219 -0.21 4.75 16.30
CA ARG A 219 -1.50 5.44 16.13
C ARG A 219 -2.57 4.53 15.52
N MET A 220 -2.19 3.68 14.57
CA MET A 220 -3.12 2.73 13.96
C MET A 220 -3.55 1.67 14.98
N LEU A 221 -2.63 1.07 15.72
CA LEU A 221 -2.91 0.07 16.75
C LEU A 221 -3.80 0.63 17.85
N ASP A 222 -3.54 1.84 18.34
CA ASP A 222 -4.35 2.48 19.38
C ASP A 222 -5.83 2.56 18.99
N VAL A 223 -6.11 2.95 17.74
CA VAL A 223 -7.48 3.01 17.21
C VAL A 223 -8.09 1.62 17.08
N LEU A 224 -7.36 0.65 16.52
CA LEU A 224 -7.86 -0.70 16.27
C LEU A 224 -8.10 -1.46 17.58
N CYS A 225 -7.18 -1.36 18.55
CA CYS A 225 -7.32 -2.00 19.86
C CYS A 225 -8.47 -1.37 20.65
N ALA A 226 -8.62 -0.05 20.63
CA ALA A 226 -9.75 0.62 21.23
C ALA A 226 -11.11 0.16 20.66
N GLN A 227 -11.17 -0.04 19.35
CA GLN A 227 -12.37 -0.60 18.71
C GLN A 227 -12.59 -2.07 19.05
N ALA A 228 -11.54 -2.88 19.12
CA ALA A 228 -11.65 -4.30 19.45
C ALA A 228 -12.11 -4.51 20.90
N ALA A 229 -11.79 -3.58 21.81
CA ALA A 229 -12.22 -3.60 23.21
C ALA A 229 -13.70 -3.26 23.40
N LEU A 230 -14.37 -2.69 22.38
CA LEU A 230 -15.80 -2.40 22.46
C LEU A 230 -16.60 -3.71 22.50
N PRO A 231 -17.65 -3.80 23.36
CA PRO A 231 -18.50 -4.99 23.44
C PRO A 231 -19.03 -5.39 22.07
N ARG A 232 -18.83 -6.65 21.68
CA ARG A 232 -19.43 -7.22 20.47
C ARG A 232 -20.95 -7.14 20.62
N GLY A 233 -21.60 -6.47 19.67
CA GLY A 233 -23.04 -6.21 19.75
C GLY A 233 -23.41 -4.86 20.36
N ASN A 234 -22.43 -3.95 20.55
CA ASN A 234 -22.73 -2.57 20.94
C ASN A 234 -23.82 -2.01 20.00
N PRO A 235 -24.98 -1.59 20.56
CA PRO A 235 -26.12 -1.10 19.76
C PRO A 235 -25.77 0.09 18.85
N ALA A 236 -24.64 0.77 19.07
CA ALA A 236 -24.14 1.81 18.17
C ALA A 236 -23.83 1.28 16.74
N TRP A 237 -23.65 -0.03 16.56
CA TRP A 237 -23.15 -0.63 15.32
C TRP A 237 -24.20 -1.25 14.40
N GLY A 238 -25.39 -1.51 14.84
CA GLY A 238 -26.36 -2.19 13.97
C GLY A 238 -27.82 -2.02 14.34
N ASN A 239 -28.15 -2.04 15.62
CA ASN A 239 -29.56 -2.08 16.07
C ASN A 239 -30.17 -0.70 16.37
N ARG A 240 -29.41 0.39 16.38
CA ARG A 240 -29.89 1.75 16.61
C ARG A 240 -30.03 2.61 15.35
N LYS A 241 -29.99 2.05 14.15
CA LYS A 241 -30.44 2.83 13.01
C LYS A 241 -31.94 3.09 13.18
N THR A 242 -32.28 4.25 13.67
CA THR A 242 -33.66 4.73 13.70
C THR A 242 -34.14 5.11 12.31
N HIS A 243 -33.19 5.39 11.38
CA HIS A 243 -33.46 5.78 10.01
C HIS A 243 -32.60 4.97 9.02
N CYS A 244 -33.10 4.79 7.81
CA CYS A 244 -32.32 4.23 6.70
C CYS A 244 -31.35 5.28 6.13
N VAL A 245 -30.51 4.87 5.21
CA VAL A 245 -29.51 5.75 4.52
C VAL A 245 -30.16 6.94 3.80
N ASN A 246 -31.45 6.86 3.45
CA ASN A 246 -32.21 7.92 2.81
C ASN A 246 -33.12 8.70 3.81
N GLY A 247 -32.86 8.58 5.11
CA GLY A 247 -33.57 9.34 6.13
C GLY A 247 -34.96 8.82 6.50
N HIS A 248 -35.45 7.69 5.97
CA HIS A 248 -36.74 7.11 6.36
C HIS A 248 -36.64 6.47 7.75
N GLU A 249 -37.52 6.84 8.64
CA GLU A 249 -37.59 6.31 10.00
C GLU A 249 -37.96 4.82 10.00
N TYR A 250 -37.20 3.97 10.66
CA TYR A 250 -37.49 2.52 10.72
C TYR A 250 -38.70 2.19 11.60
N ALA A 251 -39.09 3.07 12.52
CA ALA A 251 -40.30 2.87 13.33
C ALA A 251 -41.58 2.92 12.50
N THR A 252 -41.59 3.76 11.44
CA THR A 252 -42.74 3.93 10.53
C THR A 252 -42.60 3.18 9.22
N ALA A 253 -41.37 2.81 8.84
CA ALA A 253 -41.07 2.04 7.64
C ALA A 253 -41.29 0.54 7.89
N ARG A 254 -42.13 -0.13 7.09
CA ARG A 254 -42.20 -1.59 7.11
C ARG A 254 -40.79 -2.17 6.80
N ILE A 255 -40.31 -3.05 7.66
CA ILE A 255 -39.02 -3.69 7.55
C ILE A 255 -39.24 -5.12 7.06
N ARG A 256 -38.51 -5.51 6.01
CA ARG A 256 -38.41 -6.88 5.54
C ARG A 256 -37.12 -7.50 6.03
N PRO A 257 -37.14 -8.66 6.71
CA PRO A 257 -35.93 -9.39 6.97
C PRO A 257 -35.31 -9.84 5.63
N TYR A 258 -34.02 -9.58 5.44
CA TYR A 258 -33.27 -10.02 4.27
C TYR A 258 -32.34 -11.15 4.67
N VAL A 259 -32.53 -12.30 4.06
CA VAL A 259 -31.63 -13.44 4.21
C VAL A 259 -30.60 -13.35 3.09
N GLY A 260 -29.39 -12.87 3.41
CA GLY A 260 -28.28 -12.82 2.45
C GLY A 260 -27.82 -14.22 2.04
N ARG A 261 -27.44 -14.39 0.77
CA ARG A 261 -26.75 -15.60 0.31
C ARG A 261 -25.31 -15.57 0.88
N GLY A 262 -25.06 -16.27 1.97
CA GLY A 262 -23.74 -16.50 2.53
C GLY A 262 -23.34 -17.97 2.35
N VAL A 263 -22.10 -18.24 2.10
CA VAL A 263 -21.54 -19.59 2.17
C VAL A 263 -21.32 -19.89 3.65
N GLY A 264 -22.07 -20.87 4.20
CA GLY A 264 -22.05 -21.27 5.60
C GLY A 264 -23.27 -20.78 6.40
N GLU A 265 -23.57 -21.45 7.52
CA GLU A 265 -24.79 -21.32 8.33
C GLU A 265 -25.02 -19.99 9.07
N GLN A 266 -24.24 -18.95 8.83
CA GLN A 266 -24.44 -17.64 9.45
C GLN A 266 -25.40 -16.78 8.62
N ARG A 267 -26.70 -16.93 8.88
CA ARG A 267 -27.74 -16.01 8.42
C ARG A 267 -27.53 -14.63 9.08
N ARG A 268 -27.17 -13.63 8.29
CA ARG A 268 -27.17 -12.23 8.75
C ARG A 268 -28.52 -11.61 8.41
N ASP A 269 -29.36 -11.42 9.40
CA ASP A 269 -30.60 -10.68 9.24
C ASP A 269 -30.28 -9.20 8.98
N SER A 270 -30.56 -8.70 7.80
CA SER A 270 -30.47 -7.28 7.48
C SER A 270 -31.85 -6.67 7.33
N LYS A 271 -31.98 -5.44 7.84
CA LYS A 271 -33.23 -4.68 7.73
C LYS A 271 -33.25 -3.92 6.41
N GLN A 272 -34.25 -4.16 5.55
CA GLN A 272 -34.46 -3.38 4.33
C GLN A 272 -35.65 -2.42 4.50
N CYS A 273 -35.43 -1.13 4.22
CA CYS A 273 -36.49 -0.14 4.21
C CYS A 273 -37.41 -0.34 2.99
N LEU A 274 -38.68 -0.68 3.20
CA LEU A 274 -39.63 -0.90 2.11
C LEU A 274 -39.94 0.36 1.32
N VAL A 275 -39.83 1.55 1.91
CA VAL A 275 -39.97 2.83 1.19
C VAL A 275 -38.88 2.96 0.13
N CYS A 276 -37.62 2.74 0.53
CA CYS A 276 -36.48 2.74 -0.43
C CYS A 276 -36.64 1.68 -1.53
N LEU A 277 -37.11 0.48 -1.20
CA LEU A 277 -37.37 -0.57 -2.16
C LEU A 277 -38.45 -0.19 -3.18
N ARG A 278 -39.54 0.43 -2.72
CA ARG A 278 -40.60 0.92 -3.61
C ARG A 278 -40.11 2.03 -4.52
N ASP A 279 -39.34 2.99 -3.99
CA ASP A 279 -38.80 4.06 -4.79
C ASP A 279 -37.78 3.55 -5.80
N TYR A 280 -36.95 2.59 -5.44
CA TYR A 280 -36.05 1.92 -6.38
C TYR A 280 -36.81 1.19 -7.49
N ALA A 281 -37.84 0.42 -7.12
CA ALA A 281 -38.67 -0.30 -8.09
C ALA A 281 -39.40 0.67 -9.03
N ARG A 282 -39.92 1.80 -8.52
CA ARG A 282 -40.53 2.86 -9.31
C ARG A 282 -39.54 3.42 -10.33
N LYS A 283 -38.35 3.85 -9.90
CA LYS A 283 -37.29 4.37 -10.77
C LYS A 283 -36.86 3.37 -11.84
N GLN A 284 -36.81 2.07 -11.52
CA GLN A 284 -36.49 1.03 -12.50
C GLN A 284 -37.60 0.86 -13.54
N ARG A 285 -38.87 0.98 -13.15
CA ARG A 285 -40.02 0.94 -14.09
C ARG A 285 -40.01 2.15 -15.02
N GLU A 286 -39.77 3.33 -14.49
CA GLU A 286 -39.63 4.58 -15.26
C GLU A 286 -38.52 4.50 -16.29
N LYS A 287 -37.33 4.00 -15.90
CA LYS A 287 -36.21 3.77 -16.82
C LYS A 287 -36.54 2.77 -17.92
N LYS A 288 -37.23 1.66 -17.58
CA LYS A 288 -37.65 0.68 -18.59
C LYS A 288 -38.68 1.26 -19.55
N LYS A 289 -39.59 2.12 -19.06
CA LYS A 289 -40.59 2.79 -19.89
C LYS A 289 -39.95 3.79 -20.85
N SER A 290 -39.03 4.63 -20.34
CA SER A 290 -38.26 5.56 -21.16
C SER A 290 -37.47 4.85 -22.27
N ALA A 291 -36.75 3.77 -21.93
CA ALA A 291 -36.01 2.98 -22.94
C ALA A 291 -36.91 2.35 -23.99
N ALA A 292 -38.11 1.89 -23.62
CA ALA A 292 -39.09 1.34 -24.57
C ALA A 292 -39.72 2.44 -25.46
N ASP A 293 -39.90 3.64 -24.95
CA ASP A 293 -40.40 4.78 -25.71
C ASP A 293 -39.35 5.30 -26.72
N ASP A 294 -38.07 5.31 -26.32
CA ASP A 294 -36.94 5.65 -27.16
C ASP A 294 -36.74 4.62 -28.30
N ASP A 295 -36.90 3.33 -28.03
CA ASP A 295 -36.87 2.26 -29.02
C ASP A 295 -38.04 2.40 -30.04
N ARG A 296 -39.26 2.70 -29.54
CA ARG A 296 -40.39 2.96 -30.42
C ARG A 296 -40.20 4.18 -31.31
N ARG A 297 -39.63 5.28 -30.82
CA ARG A 297 -39.29 6.46 -31.61
C ARG A 297 -38.27 6.10 -32.68
N SER A 298 -37.20 5.40 -32.33
CA SER A 298 -36.16 5.00 -33.31
C SER A 298 -36.69 4.07 -34.38
N LEU A 299 -37.61 3.17 -34.05
CA LEU A 299 -38.29 2.29 -35.03
C LEU A 299 -39.25 3.06 -35.93
N SER A 300 -39.98 4.05 -35.42
CA SER A 300 -40.88 4.89 -36.24
C SER A 300 -40.12 5.81 -37.17
N GLU A 301 -39.00 6.36 -36.76
CA GLU A 301 -38.11 7.17 -37.61
C GLU A 301 -37.46 6.34 -38.72
N ARG A 302 -37.05 5.10 -38.43
CA ARG A 302 -36.55 4.16 -39.45
C ARG A 302 -37.62 3.73 -40.43
N ALA A 303 -38.84 3.49 -39.98
CA ALA A 303 -39.98 3.14 -40.89
C ALA A 303 -40.37 4.31 -41.78
N GLY A 304 -40.31 5.56 -41.29
CA GLY A 304 -40.60 6.75 -42.09
C GLY A 304 -39.58 7.00 -43.23
N VAL A 305 -38.34 6.56 -43.08
CA VAL A 305 -37.30 6.67 -44.13
C VAL A 305 -37.48 5.66 -45.25
N TYR A 306 -38.17 4.53 -45.02
CA TYR A 306 -38.45 3.51 -46.03
C TYR A 306 -39.67 3.81 -46.91
N LEU A 307 -40.52 4.76 -46.53
CA LEU A 307 -41.71 5.14 -47.31
C LEU A 307 -41.49 6.35 -48.25
N LEU A 308 -40.29 6.91 -48.28
CA LEU A 308 -39.90 8.05 -49.12
C LEU A 308 -38.83 7.69 -50.18
N LYS A 309 -38.64 6.44 -50.47
CA LYS A 309 -37.87 5.92 -51.61
C LYS A 309 -38.83 5.04 -52.46
#